data_ec449a7fbd752bd46505c26ffc75a13b
#
_entry.id   ec449a7fbd752bd46505c26ffc75a13b
#
_cell.length_a   1.000
_cell.length_b   1.000
_cell.length_c   1.000
_cell.angle_alpha   90.00
_cell.angle_beta   90.00
_cell.angle_gamma   90.00
#
_symmetry.space_group_name_H-M   'P 1'
#
loop_
_entity.id
_entity.type
_entity.pdbx_description
1 polymer ?
#
loop_
_entity_poly.entity_id
_entity_poly.type
_entity_poly.pdbx_seq_one_letter_code
_entity_poly.pdbx_strand_id
1 'polypeptide(L)' 'MHAYELRIRGLDGPGSRAAARWELFACPEVRDLVKAAGPDRFLVIYEGKWEQHAVWCRVLERAGYEAEPIGRLEEDEAS' A
#
# COMPACT_ATOMS: atom_id res chain seq x y z
N MET A 1 11.98 6.51 5.50
CA MET A 1 10.64 6.02 5.23
C MET A 1 10.43 6.00 3.74
N HIS A 2 9.73 5.00 3.25
CA HIS A 2 9.59 4.81 1.82
C HIS A 2 8.14 4.68 1.44
N ALA A 3 7.85 4.82 0.16
CA ALA A 3 6.50 4.65 -0.34
C ALA A 3 6.52 3.73 -1.55
N TYR A 4 5.56 2.82 -1.61
CA TYR A 4 5.41 1.91 -2.73
C TYR A 4 3.98 2.03 -3.24
N GLU A 5 3.84 2.21 -4.54
CA GLU A 5 2.52 2.43 -5.13
C GLU A 5 1.89 1.11 -5.52
N LEU A 6 0.64 0.94 -5.12
CA LEU A 6 -0.16 -0.21 -5.50
C LEU A 6 -1.45 0.26 -6.15
N ARG A 7 -1.96 -0.57 -7.04
CA ARG A 7 -3.33 -0.40 -7.49
C ARG A 7 -4.20 -1.36 -6.68
N ILE A 8 -5.18 -0.82 -5.97
CA ILE A 8 -6.05 -1.62 -5.13
C ILE A 8 -7.49 -1.34 -5.52
N ARG A 9 -8.18 -2.38 -5.98
CA ARG A 9 -9.58 -2.25 -6.34
C ARG A 9 -10.44 -2.72 -5.20
N GLY A 10 -11.61 -2.14 -5.09
CA GLY A 10 -12.55 -2.52 -4.05
C GLY A 10 -12.53 -1.62 -2.84
N LEU A 11 -11.71 -0.57 -2.85
CA LEU A 11 -11.70 0.38 -1.75
C LEU A 11 -12.64 1.52 -2.06
N ASP A 12 -13.88 1.36 -1.63
CA ASP A 12 -14.92 2.32 -1.96
C ASP A 12 -15.20 3.20 -0.77
N GLY A 13 -14.39 4.19 -0.55
CA GLY A 13 -14.65 5.14 0.49
C GLY A 13 -13.73 4.98 1.68
N PRO A 14 -13.84 5.89 2.66
CA PRO A 14 -12.89 5.94 3.76
C PRO A 14 -12.96 4.72 4.69
N GLY A 15 -14.12 4.13 4.82
CA GLY A 15 -14.23 2.94 5.66
C GLY A 15 -13.45 1.77 5.09
N SER A 16 -13.54 1.56 3.78
CA SER A 16 -12.80 0.48 3.13
C SER A 16 -11.32 0.72 3.21
N ARG A 17 -10.88 1.98 3.05
CA ARG A 17 -9.47 2.28 3.12
C ARG A 17 -8.93 2.03 4.52
N ALA A 18 -9.69 2.40 5.54
CA ALA A 18 -9.28 2.15 6.91
C ALA A 18 -9.17 0.66 7.19
N ALA A 19 -10.09 -0.14 6.66
CA ALA A 19 -10.04 -1.58 6.83
C ALA A 19 -8.81 -2.17 6.13
N ALA A 20 -8.52 -1.72 4.92
CA ALA A 20 -7.36 -2.21 4.19
C ALA A 20 -6.06 -1.84 4.92
N ARG A 21 -5.99 -0.64 5.45
CA ARG A 21 -4.83 -0.21 6.21
C ARG A 21 -4.63 -1.10 7.43
N TRP A 22 -5.73 -1.42 8.10
CA TRP A 22 -5.66 -2.28 9.27
C TRP A 22 -5.12 -3.65 8.91
N GLU A 23 -5.57 -4.21 7.78
CA GLU A 23 -5.05 -5.50 7.33
C GLU A 23 -3.55 -5.42 7.07
N LEU A 24 -3.08 -4.34 6.47
CA LEU A 24 -1.67 -4.20 6.19
C LEU A 24 -0.83 -4.02 7.44
N PHE A 25 -1.41 -3.63 8.55
CA PHE A 25 -0.67 -3.50 9.78
C PHE A 25 -0.25 -4.87 10.34
N ALA A 26 -0.73 -5.97 9.76
CA ALA A 26 -0.15 -7.26 10.06
C ALA A 26 1.30 -7.35 9.59
N CYS A 27 1.72 -6.46 8.70
CA CYS A 27 3.10 -6.39 8.26
C CYS A 27 3.81 -5.34 9.12
N PRO A 28 4.78 -5.73 9.91
CA PRO A 28 5.36 -4.78 10.89
C PRO A 28 6.07 -3.60 10.25
N GLU A 29 6.51 -3.74 9.00
CA GLU A 29 7.20 -2.64 8.34
C GLU A 29 6.25 -1.56 7.84
N VAL A 30 4.95 -1.85 7.74
CA VAL A 30 4.00 -0.91 7.17
C VAL A 30 3.62 0.13 8.22
N ARG A 31 3.65 1.40 7.82
CA ARG A 31 3.29 2.51 8.69
C ARG A 31 1.96 3.15 8.32
N ASP A 32 1.61 3.13 7.05
CA ASP A 32 0.35 3.78 6.66
C ASP A 32 -0.03 3.33 5.26
N LEU A 33 -1.27 3.62 4.89
CA LEU A 33 -1.79 3.45 3.54
C LEU A 33 -2.51 4.72 3.19
N VAL A 34 -2.03 5.44 2.18
CA VAL A 34 -2.60 6.72 1.83
C VAL A 34 -3.03 6.72 0.37
N LYS A 35 -4.00 7.56 0.06
CA LYS A 35 -4.52 7.67 -1.30
C LYS A 35 -3.53 8.40 -2.17
N ALA A 36 -3.25 7.86 -3.34
CA ALA A 36 -2.41 8.53 -4.32
C ALA A 36 -3.29 9.16 -5.39
N ALA A 37 -2.66 9.89 -6.28
CA ALA A 37 -3.37 10.49 -7.42
C ALA A 37 -3.80 9.38 -8.37
N GLY A 38 -4.97 9.53 -8.95
CA GLY A 38 -5.48 8.56 -9.91
C GLY A 38 -6.39 7.53 -9.27
N PRO A 39 -7.23 6.90 -10.08
CA PRO A 39 -8.18 5.93 -9.56
C PRO A 39 -7.47 4.69 -9.06
N ASP A 40 -7.90 4.18 -7.94
CA ASP A 40 -7.41 2.93 -7.38
C ASP A 40 -5.93 2.93 -7.04
N ARG A 41 -5.30 4.11 -6.95
CA ARG A 41 -3.88 4.19 -6.64
C ARG A 41 -3.69 4.56 -5.18
N PHE A 42 -2.82 3.82 -4.53
CA PHE A 42 -2.56 4.01 -3.11
C PHE A 42 -1.07 3.85 -2.86
N LEU A 43 -0.60 4.48 -1.79
CA LEU A 43 0.80 4.36 -1.40
C LEU A 43 0.89 3.65 -0.07
N VAL A 44 1.70 2.61 -0.03
CA VAL A 44 2.04 1.94 1.22
C VAL A 44 3.28 2.63 1.76
N ILE A 45 3.15 3.23 2.92
CA ILE A 45 4.27 3.87 3.58
C ILE A 45 4.92 2.85 4.50
N TYR A 46 6.21 2.61 4.32
CA TYR A 46 6.87 1.55 5.06
C TYR A 46 8.28 1.97 5.46
N GLU A 47 8.85 1.24 6.39
CA GLU A 47 10.21 1.47 6.85
C GLU A 47 11.01 0.20 6.68
N GLY A 48 12.30 0.36 6.52
CA GLY A 48 13.19 -0.79 6.37
C GLY A 48 13.84 -0.83 5.00
N LYS A 49 14.74 -1.77 4.84
CA LYS A 49 15.51 -1.85 3.61
C LYS A 49 14.75 -2.55 2.51
N TRP A 50 13.83 -3.45 2.85
CA TRP A 50 13.20 -4.30 1.86
C TRP A 50 11.73 -3.98 1.75
N GLU A 51 11.30 -3.68 0.56
CA GLU A 51 9.86 -3.58 0.34
C GLU A 51 9.31 -4.98 0.15
N GLN A 52 8.09 -5.17 0.55
CA GLN A 52 7.48 -6.48 0.57
C GLN A 52 6.17 -6.47 -0.19
N HIS A 53 6.20 -5.94 -1.40
CA HIS A 53 4.95 -5.73 -2.14
C HIS A 53 4.21 -7.06 -2.37
N ALA A 54 4.92 -8.16 -2.56
CA ALA A 54 4.26 -9.43 -2.76
C ALA A 54 3.47 -9.85 -1.53
N VAL A 55 4.01 -9.60 -0.35
CA VAL A 55 3.31 -9.92 0.89
C VAL A 55 2.12 -8.98 1.07
N TRP A 56 2.31 -7.70 0.81
CA TRP A 56 1.22 -6.73 0.97
C TRP A 56 0.06 -7.06 0.04
N CYS A 57 0.35 -7.40 -1.21
CA CYS A 57 -0.71 -7.77 -2.15
C CYS A 57 -1.43 -9.02 -1.69
N ARG A 58 -0.70 -9.99 -1.16
CA ARG A 58 -1.33 -11.22 -0.68
C ARG A 58 -2.24 -10.94 0.51
N VAL A 59 -1.80 -10.07 1.43
CA VAL A 59 -2.62 -9.71 2.57
C VAL A 59 -3.92 -9.06 2.11
N LEU A 60 -3.81 -8.14 1.14
CA LEU A 60 -5.00 -7.47 0.64
C LEU A 60 -5.92 -8.43 -0.11
N GLU A 61 -5.36 -9.35 -0.87
CA GLU A 61 -6.18 -10.32 -1.59
C GLU A 61 -6.92 -11.23 -0.62
N ARG A 62 -6.30 -11.61 0.46
CA ARG A 62 -6.97 -12.41 1.46
C ARG A 62 -8.13 -11.67 2.11
N ALA A 63 -8.03 -10.35 2.17
CA ALA A 63 -9.10 -9.54 2.72
C ALA A 63 -10.19 -9.23 1.71
N GLY A 64 -10.04 -9.70 0.47
CA GLY A 64 -11.09 -9.53 -0.54
C GLY A 64 -10.84 -8.41 -1.53
N TYR A 65 -9.67 -7.80 -1.51
CA TYR A 65 -9.35 -6.73 -2.46
C TYR A 65 -8.49 -7.27 -3.58
N GLU A 66 -8.49 -6.59 -4.71
CA GLU A 66 -7.56 -6.90 -5.79
C GLU A 66 -6.42 -5.91 -5.73
N ALA A 67 -5.22 -6.40 -5.58
CA ALA A 67 -4.06 -5.55 -5.43
C ALA A 67 -3.00 -5.92 -6.45
N GLU A 68 -2.43 -4.89 -7.09
CA GLU A 68 -1.36 -5.07 -8.06
C GLU A 68 -0.22 -4.15 -7.71
N PRO A 69 1.03 -4.62 -7.77
CA PRO A 69 2.16 -3.74 -7.51
C PRO A 69 2.40 -2.84 -8.72
N ILE A 70 2.69 -1.58 -8.45
CA ILE A 70 3.01 -0.64 -9.52
C ILE A 70 4.49 -0.28 -9.44
N GLY A 71 4.97 0.16 -8.30
CA GLY A 71 6.37 0.45 -8.18
C GLY A 71 6.70 1.30 -6.97
N ARG A 72 7.98 1.26 -6.62
CA ARG A 72 8.48 2.06 -5.53
C ARG A 72 8.56 3.50 -5.99
N LEU A 73 8.07 4.40 -5.13
CA LEU A 73 8.17 5.79 -5.42
C LEU A 73 9.54 6.23 -5.03
N GLU A 74 10.29 6.76 -6.04
CA GLU A 74 11.59 7.21 -5.74
C GLU A 74 11.52 8.53 -5.09
N GLU A 75 12.17 8.68 -3.96
CA GLU A 75 12.26 9.95 -3.41
C GLU A 75 13.36 10.63 -4.02
N ASP A 76 13.14 11.79 -4.36
CA ASP A 76 14.15 12.52 -4.99
C ASP A 76 15.20 12.85 -4.04
N GLU A 77 16.08 12.36 -4.11
CA GLU A 77 16.97 12.54 -3.30
C GLU A 77 17.74 13.49 -3.49
N ALA A 78 17.57 13.86 -4.12
CA ALA A 78 18.28 14.77 -4.30
C ALA A 78 18.42 15.48 -3.48
N SER A 79 18.02 14.83 -3.43
CA SER A 79 17.98 15.16 -3.12
C SER A 79 18.39 15.03 -2.61
#